data_d2c5a4c996bd563ef2ed3ae0383ce75c
#
_entry.id   d2c5a4c996bd563ef2ed3ae0383ce75c
#
_cell.length_a   1.000
_cell.length_b   1.000
_cell.length_c   1.000
_cell.angle_alpha   90.00
_cell.angle_beta   90.00
_cell.angle_gamma   90.00
#
_symmetry.space_group_name_H-M   'P 1'
#
loop_
_entity.id
_entity.type
_entity.pdbx_description
1 polymer ?
#
loop_
_entity_poly.entity_id
_entity_poly.type
_entity_poly.pdbx_seq_one_letter_code
_entity_poly.pdbx_strand_id
1 'polypeptide(L)'
;MHYTEAKLGRIFVLRLHDKDHLPDVLEDFAQKHGVDNAVCFLVGGAREKSRVVVGPREGEALPPEPVATLLSGVSEVVGVGTIFVNEDGKPKLHMHASFGRGEKTVTGCVRMGVDVWHIGEVVILELAGAAAKRAIDKKTGFEFLEVGDGDQSNSSSR
;
A
#
# COMPACT_ATOMS: atom_id res chain seq x y z
N MET A 1 4.62 18.70 9.76
CA MET A 1 4.73 17.22 9.83
C MET A 1 3.76 16.76 10.91
N HIS A 2 2.93 15.75 10.63
CA HIS A 2 2.05 15.13 11.61
C HIS A 2 2.60 13.73 11.92
N TYR A 3 2.42 13.24 13.13
CA TYR A 3 2.88 11.92 13.52
C TYR A 3 1.98 11.31 14.58
N THR A 4 1.99 9.99 14.66
CA THR A 4 1.44 9.22 15.79
C THR A 4 2.44 8.15 16.19
N GLU A 5 2.47 7.77 17.46
CA GLU A 5 3.26 6.65 17.94
C GLU A 5 2.44 5.37 17.84
N ALA A 6 3.09 4.27 17.50
CA ALA A 6 2.49 2.95 17.44
C ALA A 6 3.42 1.91 18.06
N LYS A 7 2.85 0.76 18.40
CA LYS A 7 3.61 -0.42 18.86
C LYS A 7 3.49 -1.52 17.81
N LEU A 8 4.50 -2.39 17.76
CA LEU A 8 4.41 -3.59 16.95
C LEU A 8 3.32 -4.51 17.52
N GLY A 9 2.30 -4.81 16.71
CA GLY A 9 1.23 -5.74 17.02
C GLY A 9 1.53 -7.14 16.50
N ARG A 10 0.53 -7.77 15.89
CA ARG A 10 0.65 -9.11 15.29
C ARG A 10 1.53 -9.07 14.04
N ILE A 11 2.21 -10.18 13.78
CA ILE A 11 2.98 -10.38 12.55
C ILE A 11 2.31 -11.52 11.77
N PHE A 12 2.07 -11.29 10.48
CA PHE A 12 1.53 -12.30 9.58
C PHE A 12 2.51 -12.57 8.45
N VAL A 13 2.65 -13.83 8.10
CA VAL A 13 3.41 -14.28 6.93
C VAL A 13 2.43 -14.95 5.98
N LEU A 14 2.27 -14.39 4.80
CA LEU A 14 1.32 -14.87 3.80
C LEU A 14 2.07 -15.43 2.59
N ARG A 15 1.59 -16.54 2.09
CA ARG A 15 1.88 -17.03 0.75
C ARG A 15 0.69 -16.74 -0.14
N LEU A 16 0.87 -15.90 -1.13
CA LEU A 16 -0.14 -15.63 -2.16
C LEU A 16 -0.13 -16.74 -3.22
N HIS A 17 -1.28 -16.99 -3.83
CA HIS A 17 -1.45 -17.96 -4.90
C HIS A 17 -1.30 -17.30 -6.28
N ASP A 18 -1.13 -18.15 -7.28
CA ASP A 18 -1.15 -17.71 -8.67
C ASP A 18 -2.47 -17.01 -9.01
N LYS A 19 -2.40 -15.82 -9.58
CA LYS A 19 -3.51 -14.93 -9.92
C LYS A 19 -4.19 -14.20 -8.76
N ASP A 20 -3.70 -14.34 -7.53
CA ASP A 20 -4.15 -13.41 -6.49
C ASP A 20 -3.91 -11.97 -6.95
N HIS A 21 -4.93 -11.13 -6.75
CA HIS A 21 -4.96 -9.76 -7.26
C HIS A 21 -4.64 -8.75 -6.17
N LEU A 22 -3.62 -7.91 -6.39
CA LEU A 22 -3.30 -6.77 -5.53
C LEU A 22 -4.02 -5.51 -6.07
N PRO A 23 -4.59 -4.67 -5.22
CA PRO A 23 -4.50 -4.66 -3.74
C PRO A 23 -5.47 -5.61 -3.04
N ASP A 24 -6.49 -6.14 -3.72
CA ASP A 24 -7.70 -6.75 -3.16
C ASP A 24 -7.40 -7.86 -2.15
N VAL A 25 -6.50 -8.80 -2.48
CA VAL A 25 -6.20 -9.95 -1.61
C VAL A 25 -5.64 -9.52 -0.24
N LEU A 26 -4.89 -8.42 -0.17
CA LEU A 26 -4.35 -7.90 1.10
C LEU A 26 -5.37 -7.05 1.86
N GLU A 27 -6.22 -6.29 1.16
CA GLU A 27 -7.34 -5.55 1.77
C GLU A 27 -8.36 -6.53 2.38
N ASP A 28 -8.74 -7.59 1.67
CA ASP A 28 -9.63 -8.65 2.15
C ASP A 28 -9.05 -9.39 3.34
N PHE A 29 -7.75 -9.72 3.29
CA PHE A 29 -7.05 -10.33 4.43
C PHE A 29 -7.11 -9.42 5.65
N ALA A 30 -6.77 -8.15 5.50
CA ALA A 30 -6.79 -7.17 6.58
C ALA A 30 -8.19 -7.01 7.18
N GLN A 31 -9.22 -6.90 6.33
CA GLN A 31 -10.63 -6.82 6.76
C GLN A 31 -11.04 -8.06 7.56
N LYS A 32 -10.74 -9.26 7.06
CA LYS A 32 -11.09 -10.53 7.69
C LYS A 32 -10.43 -10.73 9.06
N HIS A 33 -9.21 -10.23 9.21
CA HIS A 33 -8.42 -10.40 10.44
C HIS A 33 -8.42 -9.20 11.37
N GLY A 34 -9.18 -8.15 11.04
CA GLY A 34 -9.26 -6.91 11.83
C GLY A 34 -7.90 -6.23 11.96
N VAL A 35 -7.19 -6.07 10.84
CA VAL A 35 -5.90 -5.36 10.74
C VAL A 35 -6.18 -3.97 10.18
N ASP A 36 -6.30 -2.99 11.07
CA ASP A 36 -6.66 -1.62 10.68
C ASP A 36 -5.46 -0.80 10.20
N ASN A 37 -4.30 -1.03 10.81
CA ASN A 37 -3.07 -0.31 10.51
C ASN A 37 -1.90 -1.27 10.42
N ALA A 38 -1.15 -1.24 9.30
CA ALA A 38 0.00 -2.11 9.10
C ALA A 38 1.00 -1.55 8.10
N VAL A 39 2.23 -2.04 8.17
CA VAL A 39 3.19 -2.00 7.07
C VAL A 39 3.33 -3.42 6.49
N CYS A 40 3.52 -3.52 5.18
CA CYS A 40 3.70 -4.80 4.53
C CYS A 40 4.84 -4.76 3.50
N PHE A 41 5.49 -5.92 3.36
CA PHE A 41 6.58 -6.16 2.43
C PHE A 41 6.18 -7.29 1.50
N LEU A 42 6.45 -7.12 0.21
CA LEU A 42 6.12 -8.10 -0.84
C LEU A 42 7.38 -8.51 -1.57
N VAL A 43 7.55 -9.80 -1.81
CA VAL A 43 8.50 -10.37 -2.76
C VAL A 43 7.81 -11.43 -3.59
N GLY A 44 8.21 -11.60 -4.86
CA GLY A 44 7.67 -12.67 -5.72
C GLY A 44 7.65 -12.30 -7.20
N GLY A 45 6.72 -12.90 -7.92
CA GLY A 45 6.50 -12.67 -9.35
C GLY A 45 5.19 -11.93 -9.64
N ALA A 46 5.25 -11.05 -10.63
CA ALA A 46 4.07 -10.34 -11.16
C ALA A 46 3.81 -10.77 -12.60
N ARG A 47 2.52 -10.95 -12.94
CA ARG A 47 2.09 -11.33 -14.29
C ARG A 47 2.25 -10.19 -15.29
N GLU A 48 2.48 -10.58 -16.55
CA GLU A 48 2.34 -9.66 -17.69
C GLU A 48 0.95 -9.00 -17.69
N LYS A 49 0.86 -7.81 -18.27
CA LYS A 49 -0.36 -6.99 -18.33
C LYS A 49 -0.87 -6.46 -17.00
N SER A 50 -0.20 -6.76 -15.87
CA SER A 50 -0.43 -6.05 -14.61
C SER A 50 -0.22 -4.55 -14.80
N ARG A 51 -1.06 -3.73 -14.14
CA ARG A 51 -1.07 -2.26 -14.30
C ARG A 51 -0.34 -1.59 -13.15
N VAL A 52 0.66 -0.80 -13.49
CA VAL A 52 1.46 -0.04 -12.51
C VAL A 52 1.28 1.45 -12.75
N VAL A 53 0.84 2.20 -11.73
CA VAL A 53 0.73 3.66 -11.84
C VAL A 53 2.09 4.28 -11.59
N VAL A 54 2.64 4.95 -12.60
CA VAL A 54 4.01 5.49 -12.58
C VAL A 54 4.09 7.00 -12.30
N GLY A 55 2.96 7.61 -11.93
CA GLY A 55 2.85 9.03 -11.58
C GLY A 55 1.70 9.72 -12.31
N PRO A 56 1.52 11.03 -12.14
CA PRO A 56 0.57 11.81 -12.91
C PRO A 56 1.13 12.15 -14.30
N ARG A 57 0.24 12.46 -15.24
CA ARG A 57 0.63 12.96 -16.56
C ARG A 57 1.33 14.32 -16.47
N GLU A 58 0.80 15.19 -15.60
CA GLU A 58 1.34 16.51 -15.32
C GLU A 58 1.34 16.75 -13.80
N GLY A 59 2.47 17.25 -13.27
CA GLY A 59 2.66 17.40 -11.83
C GLY A 59 1.77 18.47 -11.19
N GLU A 60 1.40 19.49 -11.96
CA GLU A 60 0.63 20.65 -11.46
C GLU A 60 -0.89 20.54 -11.71
N ALA A 61 -1.34 19.56 -12.52
CA ALA A 61 -2.76 19.39 -12.82
C ALA A 61 -3.54 18.84 -11.62
N LEU A 62 -4.70 19.45 -11.33
CA LEU A 62 -5.62 19.05 -10.29
C LEU A 62 -7.04 18.90 -10.85
N PRO A 63 -7.72 17.75 -10.65
CA PRO A 63 -7.20 16.51 -10.08
C PRO A 63 -6.11 15.88 -10.97
N PRO A 64 -5.11 15.19 -10.40
CA PRO A 64 -4.06 14.60 -11.21
C PRO A 64 -4.57 13.41 -12.05
N GLU A 65 -4.18 13.38 -13.32
CA GLU A 65 -4.46 12.26 -14.22
C GLU A 65 -3.37 11.17 -14.07
N PRO A 66 -3.68 9.97 -13.53
CA PRO A 66 -2.66 8.96 -13.34
C PRO A 66 -2.20 8.35 -14.67
N VAL A 67 -0.90 8.20 -14.84
CA VAL A 67 -0.31 7.43 -15.93
C VAL A 67 -0.05 6.01 -15.47
N ALA A 68 -0.65 5.05 -16.17
CA ALA A 68 -0.41 3.63 -15.93
C ALA A 68 0.42 3.03 -17.05
N THR A 69 1.29 2.10 -16.68
CA THR A 69 2.04 1.27 -17.61
C THR A 69 1.67 -0.20 -17.42
N LEU A 70 1.73 -0.99 -18.50
CA LEU A 70 1.53 -2.43 -18.45
C LEU A 70 2.88 -3.14 -18.36
N LEU A 71 2.97 -4.16 -17.52
CA LEU A 71 4.13 -5.05 -17.53
C LEU A 71 4.16 -5.84 -18.85
N SER A 72 5.27 -5.78 -19.56
CA SER A 72 5.45 -6.41 -20.87
C SER A 72 5.71 -7.91 -20.81
N GLY A 73 5.81 -8.48 -19.60
CA GLY A 73 6.02 -9.91 -19.35
C GLY A 73 6.07 -10.18 -17.86
N VAL A 74 6.20 -11.44 -17.50
CA VAL A 74 6.41 -11.84 -16.10
C VAL A 74 7.63 -11.13 -15.55
N SER A 75 7.52 -10.53 -14.38
CA SER A 75 8.55 -9.70 -13.76
C SER A 75 8.75 -10.10 -12.30
N GLU A 76 9.98 -9.99 -11.81
CA GLU A 76 10.26 -10.07 -10.38
C GLU A 76 9.73 -8.84 -9.68
N VAL A 77 9.20 -8.99 -8.48
CA VAL A 77 8.64 -7.87 -7.70
C VAL A 77 9.22 -7.79 -6.30
N VAL A 78 9.54 -6.57 -5.89
CA VAL A 78 9.78 -6.20 -4.50
C VAL A 78 8.95 -4.95 -4.19
N GLY A 79 8.19 -4.97 -3.09
CA GLY A 79 7.29 -3.89 -2.74
C GLY A 79 7.23 -3.59 -1.25
N VAL A 80 6.92 -2.34 -0.94
CA VAL A 80 6.63 -1.88 0.42
C VAL A 80 5.30 -1.11 0.37
N GLY A 81 4.43 -1.40 1.33
CA GLY A 81 3.12 -0.77 1.42
C GLY A 81 2.68 -0.53 2.85
N THR A 82 1.64 0.27 2.97
CA THR A 82 0.93 0.50 4.22
C THR A 82 -0.54 0.18 4.04
N ILE A 83 -1.15 -0.41 5.05
CA ILE A 83 -2.59 -0.59 5.17
C ILE A 83 -3.08 0.36 6.26
N PHE A 84 -4.09 1.16 5.95
CA PHE A 84 -4.82 1.96 6.93
C PHE A 84 -6.30 1.93 6.54
N VAL A 85 -7.18 1.95 7.54
CA VAL A 85 -8.62 2.04 7.26
C VAL A 85 -8.98 3.40 6.67
N ASN A 86 -9.95 3.41 5.77
CA ASN A 86 -10.54 4.64 5.25
C ASN A 86 -11.67 5.16 6.16
N GLU A 87 -12.37 6.22 5.73
CA GLU A 87 -13.47 6.84 6.47
C GLU A 87 -14.64 5.87 6.69
N ASP A 88 -14.81 4.85 5.85
CA ASP A 88 -15.82 3.78 5.99
C ASP A 88 -15.34 2.61 6.88
N GLY A 89 -14.15 2.70 7.47
CA GLY A 89 -13.56 1.61 8.26
C GLY A 89 -13.06 0.43 7.42
N LYS A 90 -12.84 0.62 6.12
CA LYS A 90 -12.32 -0.42 5.23
C LYS A 90 -10.81 -0.29 5.07
N PRO A 91 -10.04 -1.38 5.27
CA PRO A 91 -8.61 -1.36 5.02
C PRO A 91 -8.30 -0.98 3.56
N LYS A 92 -7.32 -0.10 3.37
CA LYS A 92 -6.83 0.35 2.08
C LYS A 92 -5.33 0.19 1.96
N LEU A 93 -4.90 -0.55 0.96
CA LEU A 93 -3.49 -0.75 0.65
C LEU A 93 -2.96 0.41 -0.18
N HIS A 94 -1.88 1.01 0.29
CA HIS A 94 -1.03 1.88 -0.51
C HIS A 94 0.35 1.25 -0.61
N MET A 95 0.66 0.63 -1.75
CA MET A 95 1.93 -0.05 -1.97
C MET A 95 2.59 0.46 -3.25
N HIS A 96 3.87 0.75 -3.12
CA HIS A 96 4.75 0.93 -4.26
C HIS A 96 5.66 -0.28 -4.40
N ALA A 97 5.86 -0.70 -5.63
CA ALA A 97 6.69 -1.86 -5.95
C ALA A 97 7.55 -1.60 -7.19
N SER A 98 8.69 -2.28 -7.22
CA SER A 98 9.58 -2.32 -8.37
C SER A 98 9.44 -3.66 -9.06
N PHE A 99 9.26 -3.63 -10.38
CA PHE A 99 9.04 -4.79 -11.24
C PHE A 99 10.20 -4.91 -12.22
N GLY A 100 11.08 -5.88 -11.95
CA GLY A 100 12.30 -6.10 -12.73
C GLY A 100 12.11 -7.21 -13.78
N ARG A 101 12.56 -6.95 -15.03
CA ARG A 101 12.64 -7.96 -16.08
C ARG A 101 13.82 -7.68 -17.00
N GLY A 102 14.82 -8.58 -17.00
CA GLY A 102 16.08 -8.37 -17.70
C GLY A 102 16.78 -7.10 -17.18
N GLU A 103 17.12 -6.19 -18.07
CA GLU A 103 17.77 -4.92 -17.71
C GLU A 103 16.78 -3.77 -17.43
N LYS A 104 15.47 -4.03 -17.49
CA LYS A 104 14.42 -3.02 -17.32
C LYS A 104 13.74 -3.14 -15.98
N THR A 105 13.43 -2.00 -15.37
CA THR A 105 12.64 -1.92 -14.15
C THR A 105 11.55 -0.87 -14.31
N VAL A 106 10.34 -1.24 -13.87
CA VAL A 106 9.22 -0.30 -13.71
C VAL A 106 8.92 -0.20 -12.23
N THR A 107 8.82 1.00 -11.70
CA THR A 107 8.45 1.25 -10.29
C THR A 107 7.22 2.12 -10.23
N GLY A 108 6.26 1.76 -9.37
CA GLY A 108 5.05 2.55 -9.17
C GLY A 108 4.06 1.92 -8.21
N CYS A 109 2.84 2.49 -8.18
CA CYS A 109 1.77 2.07 -7.29
C CYS A 109 0.98 0.90 -7.88
N VAL A 110 0.67 -0.11 -7.04
CA VAL A 110 -0.06 -1.32 -7.45
C VAL A 110 -1.58 -1.13 -7.54
N ARG A 111 -2.11 0.05 -7.21
CA ARG A 111 -3.55 0.34 -7.03
C ARG A 111 -4.45 0.06 -8.24
N MET A 112 -3.90 -0.08 -9.45
CA MET A 112 -4.66 -0.38 -10.68
C MET A 112 -4.66 -1.86 -11.04
N GLY A 113 -4.11 -2.70 -10.20
CA GLY A 113 -4.18 -4.14 -10.32
C GLY A 113 -2.88 -4.81 -10.77
N VAL A 114 -2.32 -5.63 -9.89
CA VAL A 114 -1.15 -6.46 -10.14
C VAL A 114 -1.50 -7.90 -9.79
N ASP A 115 -1.43 -8.78 -10.76
CA ASP A 115 -1.67 -10.20 -10.56
C ASP A 115 -0.38 -10.93 -10.20
N VAL A 116 -0.44 -11.76 -9.16
CA VAL A 116 0.67 -12.62 -8.75
C VAL A 116 0.95 -13.68 -9.81
N TRP A 117 2.23 -13.91 -10.10
CA TRP A 117 2.69 -15.02 -10.92
C TRP A 117 3.33 -16.09 -10.04
N HIS A 118 2.59 -17.16 -9.78
CA HIS A 118 2.93 -18.35 -8.99
C HIS A 118 3.41 -18.08 -7.57
N ILE A 119 4.39 -17.22 -7.37
CA ILE A 119 5.02 -16.98 -6.07
C ILE A 119 4.78 -15.55 -5.66
N GLY A 120 4.11 -15.38 -4.52
CA GLY A 120 3.98 -14.11 -3.80
C GLY A 120 4.11 -14.37 -2.31
N GLU A 121 5.03 -13.69 -1.65
CA GLU A 121 5.22 -13.76 -0.20
C GLU A 121 5.05 -12.37 0.39
N VAL A 122 4.22 -12.27 1.41
CA VAL A 122 3.96 -11.00 2.09
C VAL A 122 4.17 -11.14 3.59
N VAL A 123 4.95 -10.23 4.15
CA VAL A 123 5.01 -10.06 5.60
C VAL A 123 4.23 -8.80 5.97
N ILE A 124 3.27 -8.94 6.89
CA ILE A 124 2.47 -7.83 7.42
C ILE A 124 2.85 -7.62 8.88
N LEU A 125 3.25 -6.40 9.22
CA LEU A 125 3.52 -5.97 10.59
C LEU A 125 2.41 -5.02 11.02
N GLU A 126 1.55 -5.47 11.95
CA GLU A 126 0.46 -4.66 12.49
C GLU A 126 1.02 -3.51 13.35
N LEU A 127 0.49 -2.31 13.15
CA LEU A 127 0.82 -1.09 13.89
C LEU A 127 -0.26 -0.81 14.94
N ALA A 128 -0.11 -1.43 16.12
CA ALA A 128 -1.09 -1.32 17.18
C ALA A 128 -1.10 0.08 17.81
N GLY A 129 -2.29 0.67 17.96
CA GLY A 129 -2.48 1.97 18.59
C GLY A 129 -2.15 3.18 17.71
N ALA A 130 -1.84 2.98 16.44
CA ALA A 130 -1.66 4.10 15.50
C ALA A 130 -2.99 4.86 15.33
N ALA A 131 -3.00 6.16 15.64
CA ALA A 131 -4.15 7.04 15.39
C ALA A 131 -4.03 7.62 13.98
N ALA A 132 -4.33 6.81 12.96
CA ALA A 132 -4.22 7.20 11.56
C ALA A 132 -5.31 6.53 10.71
N LYS A 133 -5.79 7.26 9.70
CA LYS A 133 -6.78 6.76 8.72
C LYS A 133 -6.53 7.39 7.35
N ARG A 134 -7.12 6.82 6.32
CA ARG A 134 -7.14 7.44 4.99
C ARG A 134 -8.39 8.28 4.83
N ALA A 135 -8.23 9.50 4.35
CA ALA A 135 -9.32 10.41 4.04
C ALA A 135 -9.12 11.06 2.67
N ILE A 136 -10.24 11.30 1.97
CA ILE A 136 -10.22 11.93 0.65
C ILE A 136 -10.02 13.44 0.80
N ASP A 137 -8.90 13.94 0.29
CA ASP A 137 -8.71 15.37 0.10
C ASP A 137 -9.55 15.87 -1.08
N LYS A 138 -10.54 16.69 -0.79
CA LYS A 138 -11.50 17.21 -1.78
C LYS A 138 -10.86 18.05 -2.89
N LYS A 139 -9.68 18.63 -2.64
CA LYS A 139 -8.99 19.46 -3.61
C LYS A 139 -8.26 18.64 -4.66
N THR A 140 -7.60 17.57 -4.23
CA THR A 140 -6.77 16.72 -5.09
C THR A 140 -7.44 15.43 -5.51
N GLY A 141 -8.46 14.97 -4.76
CA GLY A 141 -9.08 13.66 -4.96
C GLY A 141 -8.23 12.49 -4.48
N PHE A 142 -7.08 12.74 -3.86
CA PHE A 142 -6.26 11.68 -3.27
C PHE A 142 -6.78 11.25 -1.89
N GLU A 143 -6.65 9.98 -1.58
CA GLU A 143 -6.75 9.49 -0.21
C GLU A 143 -5.43 9.72 0.52
N PHE A 144 -5.33 10.80 1.28
CA PHE A 144 -4.17 11.05 2.14
C PHE A 144 -4.26 10.26 3.44
N LEU A 145 -3.07 10.01 4.01
CA LEU A 145 -2.99 9.53 5.38
C LEU A 145 -3.19 10.72 6.33
N GLU A 146 -4.33 10.77 7.00
CA GLU A 146 -4.55 11.63 8.14
C GLU A 146 -4.00 10.96 9.39
N VAL A 147 -3.18 11.68 10.12
CA VAL A 147 -2.57 11.22 11.37
C VAL A 147 -3.13 12.09 12.47
N GLY A 148 -3.80 11.48 13.46
CA GLY A 148 -4.28 12.18 14.64
C GLY A 148 -3.12 12.77 15.42
N ASP A 149 -3.32 13.93 16.04
CA ASP A 149 -2.32 14.54 16.92
C ASP A 149 -2.02 13.56 18.05
N GLY A 150 -0.80 13.02 18.04
CA GLY A 150 -0.30 12.29 19.20
C GLY A 150 -0.37 13.22 20.40
N ASP A 151 -0.97 12.75 21.47
CA ASP A 151 -1.25 13.49 22.69
C ASP A 151 0.01 14.27 23.13
N GLN A 152 0.01 15.60 22.96
CA GLN A 152 1.08 16.49 23.41
C GLN A 152 1.10 16.68 24.93
N SER A 153 0.42 15.80 25.68
CA SER A 153 0.22 15.95 27.12
C SER A 153 1.41 15.49 27.99
N ASN A 154 2.59 15.16 27.42
CA ASN A 154 3.74 14.68 28.21
C ASN A 154 5.09 15.38 27.96
N SER A 155 5.10 16.70 27.76
CA SER A 155 6.34 17.48 27.72
C SER A 155 6.46 18.54 28.83
N SER A 156 5.91 18.27 30.02
CA SER A 156 6.15 19.13 31.20
C SER A 156 6.43 18.30 32.44
N SER A 157 7.55 17.60 32.46
CA SER A 157 8.25 17.24 33.70
C SER A 157 9.50 16.39 33.40
N ARG A 158 10.61 17.04 33.04
CA ARG A 158 11.96 16.62 33.50
C ARG A 158 12.92 17.81 33.38
#